data_01bbe15e4cc2459f381ce2c6db822146
#
_entry.id   01bbe15e4cc2459f381ce2c6db822146
#
_cell.length_a   1.000
_cell.length_b   1.000
_cell.length_c   1.000
_cell.angle_alpha   90.00
_cell.angle_beta   90.00
_cell.angle_gamma   90.00
#
_symmetry.space_group_name_H-M   'P 1'
#
loop_
_entity.id
_entity.type
_entity.pdbx_description
1 polymer ?
#
loop_
_entity_poly.entity_id
_entity_poly.type
_entity_poly.pdbx_seq_one_letter_code
_entity_poly.pdbx_strand_id
1 'polypeptide(L)'
;MDKNGVNISIEYTKDGHTIVKNILFINPIERSVQDLLTDLTREIVKEVGDGTTSAIILCKTIFDALCEDESIKDLPPSDVIALFNEAVAEVSEAVKSQAKECTLDDIYDIALISTNNNEDVAAIIRNIYEKFGMDVLIDVGISNEVDNLVKEYDGMVLETGFTDICFVNEKEKNRASIRNPKIYCFNDPI
;
A
#
# COMPACT_ATOMS: atom_id res chain seq x y z
N MET A 1 -19.78 20.42 14.71
CA MET A 1 -19.14 20.60 16.04
C MET A 1 -20.07 20.01 17.07
N ASP A 2 -19.55 19.17 17.95
CA ASP A 2 -20.33 18.74 19.10
C ASP A 2 -20.47 19.90 20.12
N LYS A 3 -21.25 19.68 21.18
CA LYS A 3 -21.46 20.70 22.23
C LYS A 3 -20.19 21.09 22.99
N ASN A 4 -19.07 20.39 22.78
CA ASN A 4 -17.77 20.60 23.45
C ASN A 4 -16.74 21.22 22.50
N GLY A 5 -17.12 21.63 21.29
CA GLY A 5 -16.22 22.27 20.32
C GLY A 5 -15.26 21.31 19.61
N VAL A 6 -15.47 20.00 19.72
CA VAL A 6 -14.67 19.00 19.01
C VAL A 6 -15.14 18.94 17.55
N ASN A 7 -14.21 19.08 16.62
CA ASN A 7 -14.49 18.86 15.21
C ASN A 7 -14.69 17.35 14.96
N ILE A 8 -15.92 16.96 14.69
CA ILE A 8 -16.25 15.59 14.27
C ILE A 8 -16.20 15.57 12.75
N SER A 9 -15.26 14.83 12.18
CA SER A 9 -15.25 14.49 10.76
C SER A 9 -15.84 13.09 10.60
N ILE A 10 -16.72 12.92 9.63
CA ILE A 10 -17.22 11.60 9.23
C ILE A 10 -16.47 11.22 7.97
N GLU A 11 -15.77 10.10 8.03
CA GLU A 11 -15.06 9.51 6.91
C GLU A 11 -15.77 8.23 6.47
N TYR A 12 -16.06 8.14 5.18
CA TYR A 12 -16.63 6.93 4.58
C TYR A 12 -15.52 6.19 3.85
N THR A 13 -15.15 5.03 4.35
CA THR A 13 -14.11 4.22 3.75
C THR A 13 -14.47 2.75 3.79
N LYS A 14 -13.99 1.97 2.82
CA LYS A 14 -13.99 0.50 2.84
C LYS A 14 -12.58 -0.08 2.92
N ASP A 15 -11.57 0.78 2.99
CA ASP A 15 -10.18 0.36 3.18
C ASP A 15 -9.98 -0.24 4.58
N GLY A 16 -9.54 -1.50 4.61
CA GLY A 16 -9.35 -2.25 5.84
C GLY A 16 -8.31 -1.64 6.78
N HIS A 17 -7.23 -1.06 6.25
CA HIS A 17 -6.23 -0.38 7.06
C HIS A 17 -6.83 0.85 7.77
N THR A 18 -7.53 1.70 7.03
CA THR A 18 -8.18 2.89 7.58
C THR A 18 -9.22 2.52 8.63
N ILE A 19 -10.00 1.47 8.41
CA ILE A 19 -11.00 0.98 9.36
C ILE A 19 -10.33 0.53 10.66
N VAL A 20 -9.36 -0.38 10.60
CA VAL A 20 -8.69 -0.95 11.79
C VAL A 20 -7.99 0.15 12.58
N LYS A 21 -7.29 1.06 11.92
CA LYS A 21 -6.58 2.17 12.56
C LYS A 21 -7.49 3.11 13.36
N ASN A 22 -8.74 3.30 12.92
CA ASN A 22 -9.69 4.22 13.53
C ASN A 22 -10.65 3.57 14.56
N ILE A 23 -10.60 2.26 14.75
CA ILE A 23 -11.33 1.61 15.84
C ILE A 23 -10.59 1.90 17.16
N LEU A 24 -11.35 2.24 18.19
CA LEU A 24 -10.79 2.49 19.52
C LEU A 24 -11.31 1.46 20.51
N PHE A 25 -10.43 0.60 21.00
CA PHE A 25 -10.73 -0.35 22.05
C PHE A 25 -10.32 0.22 23.43
N ILE A 26 -11.19 0.05 24.41
CA ILE A 26 -10.91 0.44 25.80
C ILE A 26 -10.07 -0.63 26.50
N ASN A 27 -10.32 -1.89 26.18
CA ASN A 27 -9.59 -3.02 26.74
C ASN A 27 -8.14 -3.05 26.21
N PRO A 28 -7.12 -3.10 27.10
CA PRO A 28 -5.70 -3.11 26.67
C PRO A 28 -5.33 -4.32 25.80
N ILE A 29 -5.94 -5.48 26.03
CA ILE A 29 -5.65 -6.70 25.24
C ILE A 29 -6.19 -6.52 23.82
N GLU A 30 -7.44 -6.06 23.68
CA GLU A 30 -8.04 -5.78 22.38
C GLU A 30 -7.27 -4.71 21.61
N ARG A 31 -6.77 -3.68 22.32
CA ARG A 31 -5.91 -2.66 21.73
C ARG A 31 -4.59 -3.25 21.20
N SER A 32 -3.96 -4.15 21.96
CA SER A 32 -2.73 -4.81 21.50
C SER A 32 -2.96 -5.64 20.24
N VAL A 33 -4.11 -6.32 20.13
CA VAL A 33 -4.49 -7.05 18.91
C VAL A 33 -4.74 -6.08 17.75
N GLN A 34 -5.41 -4.95 18.02
CA GLN A 34 -5.62 -3.91 17.02
C GLN A 34 -4.28 -3.34 16.50
N ASP A 35 -3.32 -3.09 17.39
CA ASP A 35 -1.99 -2.59 17.00
C ASP A 35 -1.29 -3.59 16.06
N LEU A 36 -1.33 -4.89 16.36
CA LEU A 36 -0.79 -5.94 15.49
C LEU A 36 -1.47 -5.97 14.11
N LEU A 37 -2.80 -5.86 14.06
CA LEU A 37 -3.54 -5.82 12.79
C LEU A 37 -3.27 -4.53 12.01
N THR A 38 -3.06 -3.41 12.71
CA THR A 38 -2.69 -2.14 12.08
C THR A 38 -1.31 -2.21 11.46
N ASP A 39 -0.35 -2.83 12.13
CA ASP A 39 1.00 -3.04 11.60
C ASP A 39 0.98 -3.99 10.39
N LEU A 40 0.25 -5.11 10.48
CA LEU A 40 0.05 -6.02 9.36
C LEU A 40 -0.51 -5.28 8.12
N THR A 41 -1.59 -4.53 8.30
CA THR A 41 -2.21 -3.81 7.16
C THR A 41 -1.33 -2.69 6.62
N ARG A 42 -0.52 -2.04 7.47
CA ARG A 42 0.46 -1.04 7.05
C ARG A 42 1.54 -1.63 6.15
N GLU A 43 2.09 -2.80 6.50
CA GLU A 43 3.06 -3.49 5.66
C GLU A 43 2.45 -3.91 4.32
N ILE A 44 1.21 -4.38 4.30
CA ILE A 44 0.50 -4.74 3.06
C ILE A 44 0.30 -3.51 2.17
N VAL A 45 -0.13 -2.37 2.73
CA VAL A 45 -0.27 -1.12 1.96
C VAL A 45 1.08 -0.71 1.36
N LYS A 46 2.16 -0.83 2.13
CA LYS A 46 3.50 -0.45 1.68
C LYS A 46 4.04 -1.35 0.56
N GLU A 47 3.83 -2.66 0.67
CA GLU A 47 4.41 -3.64 -0.26
C GLU A 47 3.53 -3.90 -1.50
N VAL A 48 2.20 -3.87 -1.32
CA VAL A 48 1.24 -4.29 -2.37
C VAL A 48 0.28 -3.16 -2.76
N GLY A 49 -0.10 -2.30 -1.81
CA GLY A 49 -1.03 -1.19 -2.03
C GLY A 49 -2.51 -1.56 -1.93
N ASP A 50 -2.88 -2.85 -1.90
CA ASP A 50 -4.26 -3.33 -1.85
C ASP A 50 -4.36 -4.66 -1.08
N GLY A 51 -5.59 -5.12 -0.80
CA GLY A 51 -5.84 -6.42 -0.17
C GLY A 51 -5.84 -6.40 1.36
N THR A 52 -5.85 -5.25 2.01
CA THR A 52 -5.81 -5.11 3.47
C THR A 52 -6.95 -5.83 4.18
N THR A 53 -8.17 -5.72 3.67
CA THR A 53 -9.35 -6.41 4.23
C THR A 53 -9.23 -7.93 4.10
N SER A 54 -8.79 -8.41 2.94
CA SER A 54 -8.56 -9.83 2.68
C SER A 54 -7.51 -10.41 3.62
N ALA A 55 -6.44 -9.67 3.89
CA ALA A 55 -5.39 -10.07 4.81
C ALA A 55 -5.88 -10.19 6.26
N ILE A 56 -6.73 -9.27 6.73
CA ILE A 56 -7.33 -9.35 8.07
C ILE A 56 -8.22 -10.59 8.20
N ILE A 57 -9.06 -10.84 7.19
CA ILE A 57 -9.95 -12.01 7.18
C ILE A 57 -9.12 -13.31 7.16
N LEU A 58 -8.08 -13.37 6.34
CA LEU A 58 -7.19 -14.51 6.26
C LEU A 58 -6.46 -14.75 7.59
N CYS A 59 -5.92 -13.70 8.20
CA CYS A 59 -5.26 -13.75 9.51
C CYS A 59 -6.20 -14.32 10.58
N LYS A 60 -7.44 -13.81 10.65
CA LYS A 60 -8.46 -14.34 11.56
C LYS A 60 -8.77 -15.81 11.29
N THR A 61 -8.98 -16.17 10.04
CA THR A 61 -9.35 -17.54 9.66
C THR A 61 -8.26 -18.55 10.01
N ILE A 62 -6.98 -18.19 9.74
CA ILE A 62 -5.84 -19.02 10.11
C ILE A 62 -5.74 -19.14 11.64
N PHE A 63 -5.89 -18.03 12.36
CA PHE A 63 -5.82 -18.02 13.82
C PHE A 63 -6.93 -18.91 14.43
N ASP A 64 -8.16 -18.81 13.97
CA ASP A 64 -9.26 -19.63 14.44
C ASP A 64 -8.98 -21.13 14.17
N ALA A 65 -8.51 -21.46 12.97
CA ALA A 65 -8.18 -22.83 12.61
C ALA A 65 -7.06 -23.42 13.51
N LEU A 66 -6.04 -22.64 13.80
CA LEU A 66 -4.96 -23.05 14.73
C LEU A 66 -5.49 -23.24 16.16
N CYS A 67 -6.43 -22.39 16.62
CA CYS A 67 -7.02 -22.53 17.95
C CYS A 67 -7.93 -23.77 18.08
N GLU A 68 -8.57 -24.18 16.99
CA GLU A 68 -9.47 -25.33 16.94
C GLU A 68 -8.75 -26.67 16.69
N ASP A 69 -7.50 -26.64 16.26
CA ASP A 69 -6.72 -27.84 15.93
C ASP A 69 -6.22 -28.56 17.19
N GLU A 70 -6.85 -29.71 17.48
CA GLU A 70 -6.49 -30.55 18.62
C GLU A 70 -5.05 -31.12 18.53
N SER A 71 -4.48 -31.25 17.32
CA SER A 71 -3.17 -31.85 17.09
C SER A 71 -2.02 -30.96 17.57
N ILE A 72 -2.24 -29.66 17.65
CA ILE A 72 -1.22 -28.68 18.04
C ILE A 72 -1.39 -28.10 19.43
N LYS A 73 -2.53 -28.38 20.11
CA LYS A 73 -2.87 -27.80 21.42
C LYS A 73 -1.82 -28.05 22.50
N ASP A 74 -1.23 -29.23 22.51
CA ASP A 74 -0.25 -29.65 23.53
C ASP A 74 1.21 -29.37 23.10
N LEU A 75 1.41 -28.80 21.91
CA LEU A 75 2.74 -28.47 21.42
C LEU A 75 3.27 -27.18 22.05
N PRO A 76 4.59 -27.10 22.32
CA PRO A 76 5.22 -25.85 22.68
C PRO A 76 4.99 -24.78 21.58
N PRO A 77 4.78 -23.50 21.95
CA PRO A 77 4.58 -22.44 20.96
C PRO A 77 5.66 -22.33 19.89
N SER A 78 6.93 -22.65 20.26
CA SER A 78 8.06 -22.69 19.31
C SER A 78 7.86 -23.70 18.19
N ASP A 79 7.29 -24.86 18.51
CA ASP A 79 7.10 -25.95 17.57
C ASP A 79 5.91 -25.62 16.63
N VAL A 80 4.85 -25.02 17.17
CA VAL A 80 3.73 -24.51 16.38
C VAL A 80 4.21 -23.47 15.38
N ILE A 81 5.06 -22.53 15.80
CA ILE A 81 5.63 -21.50 14.91
C ILE A 81 6.50 -22.15 13.83
N ALA A 82 7.30 -23.15 14.16
CA ALA A 82 8.14 -23.85 13.18
C ALA A 82 7.30 -24.54 12.10
N LEU A 83 6.28 -25.30 12.52
CA LEU A 83 5.32 -25.95 11.60
C LEU A 83 4.57 -24.95 10.74
N PHE A 84 4.15 -23.84 11.32
CA PHE A 84 3.47 -22.76 10.58
C PHE A 84 4.38 -22.16 9.50
N ASN A 85 5.63 -21.88 9.84
CA ASN A 85 6.60 -21.32 8.86
C ASN A 85 6.90 -22.31 7.73
N GLU A 86 6.95 -23.60 7.98
CA GLU A 86 7.09 -24.63 6.97
C GLU A 86 5.88 -24.64 6.02
N ALA A 87 4.68 -24.65 6.58
CA ALA A 87 3.44 -24.58 5.80
C ALA A 87 3.33 -23.29 4.97
N VAL A 88 3.72 -22.13 5.53
CA VAL A 88 3.75 -20.85 4.79
C VAL A 88 4.73 -20.91 3.61
N ALA A 89 5.90 -21.52 3.79
CA ALA A 89 6.87 -21.69 2.70
C ALA A 89 6.30 -22.54 1.56
N GLU A 90 5.67 -23.66 1.88
CA GLU A 90 5.04 -24.56 0.90
C GLU A 90 3.90 -23.86 0.14
N VAL A 91 2.99 -23.19 0.87
CA VAL A 91 1.89 -22.44 0.27
C VAL A 91 2.42 -21.30 -0.62
N SER A 92 3.47 -20.59 -0.18
CA SER A 92 4.08 -19.50 -0.96
C SER A 92 4.63 -20.00 -2.30
N GLU A 93 5.31 -21.15 -2.31
CA GLU A 93 5.80 -21.76 -3.54
C GLU A 93 4.64 -22.21 -4.46
N ALA A 94 3.58 -22.77 -3.90
CA ALA A 94 2.39 -23.15 -4.65
C ALA A 94 1.71 -21.91 -5.29
N VAL A 95 1.61 -20.81 -4.59
CA VAL A 95 1.07 -19.53 -5.11
C VAL A 95 1.97 -18.98 -6.22
N LYS A 96 3.29 -18.93 -6.00
CA LYS A 96 4.25 -18.46 -7.02
C LYS A 96 4.18 -19.30 -8.30
N SER A 97 3.99 -20.61 -8.19
CA SER A 97 3.88 -21.50 -9.34
C SER A 97 2.64 -21.22 -10.22
N GLN A 98 1.63 -20.56 -9.68
CA GLN A 98 0.40 -20.16 -10.39
C GLN A 98 0.49 -18.74 -10.99
N ALA A 99 1.54 -17.99 -10.66
CA ALA A 99 1.74 -16.65 -11.19
C ALA A 99 1.98 -16.69 -12.71
N LYS A 100 1.39 -15.75 -13.42
CA LYS A 100 1.58 -15.53 -14.84
C LYS A 100 2.04 -14.11 -15.10
N GLU A 101 2.66 -13.88 -16.25
CA GLU A 101 2.97 -12.52 -16.69
C GLU A 101 1.68 -11.72 -16.89
N CYS A 102 1.70 -10.46 -16.42
CA CYS A 102 0.56 -9.56 -16.50
C CYS A 102 0.41 -9.01 -17.91
N THR A 103 -0.79 -9.06 -18.46
CA THR A 103 -1.17 -8.45 -19.75
C THR A 103 -1.82 -7.08 -19.53
N LEU A 104 -1.99 -6.28 -20.59
CA LEU A 104 -2.71 -5.02 -20.52
C LEU A 104 -4.19 -5.18 -20.09
N ASP A 105 -4.80 -6.30 -20.41
CA ASP A 105 -6.17 -6.59 -19.99
C ASP A 105 -6.21 -6.97 -18.51
N ASP A 106 -5.22 -7.72 -18.01
CA ASP A 106 -5.07 -7.97 -16.57
C ASP A 106 -4.85 -6.66 -15.80
N ILE A 107 -4.10 -5.69 -16.34
CA ILE A 107 -3.92 -4.35 -15.74
C ILE A 107 -5.25 -3.62 -15.64
N TYR A 108 -6.05 -3.63 -16.70
CA TYR A 108 -7.38 -3.01 -16.67
C TYR A 108 -8.25 -3.62 -15.57
N ASP A 109 -8.32 -4.95 -15.48
CA ASP A 109 -9.12 -5.65 -14.48
C ASP A 109 -8.64 -5.35 -13.05
N ILE A 110 -7.33 -5.34 -12.81
CA ILE A 110 -6.73 -4.97 -11.52
C ILE A 110 -7.08 -3.53 -11.15
N ALA A 111 -6.90 -2.59 -12.09
CA ALA A 111 -7.22 -1.19 -11.88
C ALA A 111 -8.73 -0.99 -11.61
N LEU A 112 -9.59 -1.71 -12.30
CA LEU A 112 -11.04 -1.67 -12.12
C LEU A 112 -11.44 -2.09 -10.68
N ILE A 113 -10.85 -3.18 -10.19
CA ILE A 113 -11.09 -3.66 -8.82
C ILE A 113 -10.58 -2.65 -7.79
N SER A 114 -9.34 -2.18 -7.94
CA SER A 114 -8.69 -1.24 -6.99
C SER A 114 -9.37 0.12 -6.95
N THR A 115 -9.97 0.55 -8.05
CA THR A 115 -10.72 1.83 -8.14
C THR A 115 -12.22 1.70 -7.86
N ASN A 116 -12.65 0.56 -7.34
CA ASN A 116 -14.06 0.32 -7.00
C ASN A 116 -15.00 0.35 -8.21
N ASN A 117 -14.60 -0.31 -9.29
CA ASN A 117 -15.30 -0.37 -10.57
C ASN A 117 -15.43 1.00 -11.27
N ASN A 118 -14.43 1.86 -11.11
CA ASN A 118 -14.34 3.10 -11.88
C ASN A 118 -13.69 2.82 -13.22
N GLU A 119 -14.53 2.62 -14.25
CA GLU A 119 -14.10 2.28 -15.61
C GLU A 119 -13.24 3.38 -16.25
N ASP A 120 -13.52 4.65 -15.97
CA ASP A 120 -12.76 5.78 -16.54
C ASP A 120 -11.32 5.77 -16.03
N VAL A 121 -11.11 5.58 -14.72
CA VAL A 121 -9.78 5.53 -14.13
C VAL A 121 -9.04 4.27 -14.57
N ALA A 122 -9.72 3.12 -14.62
CA ALA A 122 -9.13 1.87 -15.10
C ALA A 122 -8.65 1.98 -16.56
N ALA A 123 -9.45 2.61 -17.43
CA ALA A 123 -9.08 2.87 -18.81
C ALA A 123 -7.86 3.80 -18.92
N ILE A 124 -7.81 4.86 -18.10
CA ILE A 124 -6.66 5.78 -18.06
C ILE A 124 -5.39 5.00 -17.69
N ILE A 125 -5.42 4.19 -16.63
CA ILE A 125 -4.28 3.39 -16.18
C ILE A 125 -3.82 2.43 -17.28
N ARG A 126 -4.75 1.68 -17.89
CA ARG A 126 -4.43 0.79 -19.01
C ARG A 126 -3.75 1.53 -20.16
N ASN A 127 -4.27 2.70 -20.54
CA ASN A 127 -3.71 3.50 -21.63
C ASN A 127 -2.29 4.02 -21.32
N ILE A 128 -2.01 4.34 -20.06
CA ILE A 128 -0.66 4.74 -19.63
C ILE A 128 0.31 3.58 -19.83
N TYR A 129 -0.02 2.36 -19.37
CA TYR A 129 0.83 1.18 -19.56
C TYR A 129 0.97 0.80 -21.04
N GLU A 130 -0.07 0.94 -21.86
CA GLU A 130 -0.02 0.71 -23.30
C GLU A 130 0.93 1.69 -24.00
N LYS A 131 0.95 2.96 -23.57
CA LYS A 131 1.77 4.00 -24.17
C LYS A 131 3.24 3.95 -23.73
N PHE A 132 3.48 3.71 -22.44
CA PHE A 132 4.81 3.87 -21.84
C PHE A 132 5.49 2.56 -21.45
N GLY A 133 4.77 1.43 -21.53
CA GLY A 133 5.28 0.12 -21.13
C GLY A 133 5.07 -0.20 -19.66
N MET A 134 5.44 -1.43 -19.28
CA MET A 134 5.17 -2.01 -17.95
C MET A 134 6.02 -1.41 -16.82
N ASP A 135 7.13 -0.76 -17.16
CA ASP A 135 8.06 -0.17 -16.19
C ASP A 135 7.75 1.30 -15.87
N VAL A 136 6.63 1.83 -16.37
CA VAL A 136 6.24 3.23 -16.12
C VAL A 136 5.92 3.45 -14.65
N LEU A 137 6.42 4.56 -14.11
CA LEU A 137 6.04 5.01 -12.77
C LEU A 137 4.79 5.87 -12.86
N ILE A 138 3.76 5.49 -12.12
CA ILE A 138 2.50 6.23 -12.02
C ILE A 138 2.38 6.78 -10.61
N ASP A 139 2.23 8.09 -10.51
CA ASP A 139 1.90 8.79 -9.27
C ASP A 139 0.45 9.27 -9.36
N VAL A 140 -0.32 9.06 -8.28
CA VAL A 140 -1.74 9.40 -8.23
C VAL A 140 -1.97 10.43 -7.15
N GLY A 141 -2.48 11.59 -7.54
CA GLY A 141 -2.76 12.68 -6.64
C GLY A 141 -4.18 13.24 -6.80
N ILE A 142 -4.59 14.05 -5.85
CA ILE A 142 -5.87 14.77 -5.91
C ILE A 142 -5.71 15.99 -6.80
N SER A 143 -6.59 16.13 -7.79
CA SER A 143 -6.70 17.32 -8.66
C SER A 143 -7.83 18.23 -8.19
N ASN A 144 -7.68 19.55 -8.40
CA ASN A 144 -8.77 20.52 -8.23
C ASN A 144 -9.61 20.71 -9.51
N GLU A 145 -9.27 19.97 -10.56
CA GLU A 145 -10.03 19.97 -11.81
C GLU A 145 -11.28 19.08 -11.72
N VAL A 146 -12.25 19.34 -12.57
CA VAL A 146 -13.49 18.55 -12.62
C VAL A 146 -13.25 17.17 -13.24
N ASP A 147 -12.36 17.12 -14.22
CA ASP A 147 -12.02 15.90 -14.94
C ASP A 147 -10.69 15.30 -14.46
N ASN A 148 -10.51 14.01 -14.73
CA ASN A 148 -9.23 13.33 -14.47
C ASN A 148 -8.15 13.92 -15.41
N LEU A 149 -7.05 14.38 -14.84
CA LEU A 149 -5.93 14.97 -15.56
C LEU A 149 -4.72 14.05 -15.53
N VAL A 150 -4.24 13.67 -16.71
CA VAL A 150 -2.97 12.94 -16.87
C VAL A 150 -1.88 13.95 -17.20
N LYS A 151 -0.80 13.98 -16.37
CA LYS A 151 0.39 14.76 -16.65
C LYS A 151 1.55 13.81 -16.91
N GLU A 152 2.26 14.05 -18.01
CA GLU A 152 3.40 13.26 -18.41
C GLU A 152 4.68 14.06 -18.11
N TYR A 153 5.66 13.39 -17.52
CA TYR A 153 6.97 13.95 -17.23
C TYR A 153 8.04 13.04 -17.82
N ASP A 154 9.04 13.67 -18.43
CA ASP A 154 10.22 12.96 -18.90
C ASP A 154 11.21 12.88 -17.72
N GLY A 155 11.20 11.76 -17.02
CA GLY A 155 12.00 11.49 -15.83
C GLY A 155 11.18 11.09 -14.60
N MET A 156 11.79 11.20 -13.42
CA MET A 156 11.19 10.86 -12.15
C MET A 156 10.92 12.12 -11.32
N VAL A 157 9.74 12.22 -10.75
CA VAL A 157 9.37 13.25 -9.77
C VAL A 157 9.48 12.65 -8.37
N LEU A 158 10.23 13.29 -7.50
CA LEU A 158 10.33 12.94 -6.09
C LEU A 158 9.69 14.05 -5.26
N GLU A 159 8.84 13.70 -4.30
CA GLU A 159 8.21 14.65 -3.37
C GLU A 159 9.22 15.13 -2.32
N THR A 160 10.31 15.73 -2.79
CA THR A 160 11.34 16.30 -1.94
C THR A 160 11.89 17.57 -2.57
N GLY A 161 12.44 18.46 -1.76
CA GLY A 161 13.05 19.70 -2.21
C GLY A 161 14.55 19.73 -1.95
N PHE A 162 15.14 20.90 -2.15
CA PHE A 162 16.53 21.15 -1.76
C PHE A 162 16.67 21.15 -0.23
N THR A 163 17.76 20.60 0.28
CA THR A 163 18.04 20.50 1.72
C THR A 163 18.38 21.83 2.37
N ASP A 164 18.92 22.78 1.59
CA ASP A 164 19.28 24.11 2.08
C ASP A 164 19.06 25.17 0.99
N ILE A 165 18.72 26.38 1.39
CA ILE A 165 18.46 27.53 0.51
C ILE A 165 19.69 27.90 -0.34
N CYS A 166 20.90 27.58 0.11
CA CYS A 166 22.12 27.83 -0.65
C CYS A 166 22.19 27.08 -1.99
N PHE A 167 21.40 25.99 -2.16
CA PHE A 167 21.31 25.28 -3.43
C PHE A 167 20.44 26.01 -4.48
N VAL A 168 19.66 27.03 -4.08
CA VAL A 168 18.82 27.78 -5.00
C VAL A 168 19.68 28.66 -5.90
N ASN A 169 19.71 28.32 -7.19
CA ASN A 169 20.45 29.07 -8.23
C ASN A 169 19.54 29.88 -9.17
N GLU A 170 18.23 29.57 -9.19
CA GLU A 170 17.22 30.35 -9.89
C GLU A 170 16.32 31.07 -8.86
N LYS A 171 16.81 32.19 -8.33
CA LYS A 171 16.19 32.91 -7.20
C LYS A 171 14.77 33.39 -7.46
N GLU A 172 14.47 33.84 -8.69
CA GLU A 172 13.15 34.32 -9.07
C GLU A 172 12.07 33.22 -9.02
N LYS A 173 12.47 31.97 -9.22
CA LYS A 173 11.58 30.79 -9.21
C LYS A 173 11.70 29.97 -7.94
N ASN A 174 12.56 30.40 -7.00
CA ASN A 174 12.89 29.62 -5.80
C ASN A 174 13.24 28.16 -6.12
N ARG A 175 14.12 27.93 -7.10
CA ARG A 175 14.43 26.63 -7.68
C ARG A 175 15.93 26.39 -7.73
N ALA A 176 16.33 25.14 -7.44
CA ALA A 176 17.66 24.62 -7.75
C ALA A 176 17.59 23.86 -9.08
N SER A 177 18.43 24.21 -10.04
CA SER A 177 18.47 23.59 -11.36
C SER A 177 19.92 23.25 -11.75
N ILE A 178 20.15 22.00 -12.10
CA ILE A 178 21.46 21.52 -12.55
C ILE A 178 21.28 20.95 -13.96
N ARG A 179 22.04 21.48 -14.90
CA ARG A 179 22.01 20.99 -16.28
C ARG A 179 23.00 19.83 -16.46
N ASN A 180 22.51 18.75 -17.09
CA ASN A 180 23.29 17.53 -17.34
C ASN A 180 23.95 16.97 -16.06
N PRO A 181 23.17 16.73 -14.98
CA PRO A 181 23.74 16.26 -13.73
C PRO A 181 24.30 14.86 -13.89
N LYS A 182 25.34 14.54 -13.11
CA LYS A 182 25.72 13.16 -12.84
C LYS A 182 24.98 12.72 -11.59
N ILE A 183 24.13 11.70 -11.72
CA ILE A 183 23.32 11.18 -10.63
C ILE A 183 23.99 9.91 -10.09
N TYR A 184 24.19 9.85 -8.78
CA TYR A 184 24.69 8.69 -8.07
C TYR A 184 23.66 8.27 -7.04
N CYS A 185 23.27 6.97 -7.03
CA CYS A 185 22.37 6.40 -6.05
C CYS A 185 23.16 5.55 -5.05
N PHE A 186 22.88 5.75 -3.77
CA PHE A 186 23.52 5.03 -2.67
C PHE A 186 22.43 4.42 -1.78
N ASN A 187 22.66 3.21 -1.30
CA ASN A 187 21.77 2.56 -0.33
C ASN A 187 22.06 2.99 1.11
N ASP A 188 23.28 3.45 1.36
CA ASP A 188 23.73 3.88 2.69
C ASP A 188 23.79 5.41 2.77
N PRO A 189 23.55 6.01 3.96
CA PRO A 189 23.74 7.44 4.16
C PRO A 189 25.21 7.82 3.92
N ILE A 190 25.40 8.93 3.22
CA ILE A 190 26.72 9.52 2.93
C ILE A 190 27.16 10.38 4.10
#